data_311e1d852286c5c6a1da12a9b178d57d
#
_entry.id   311e1d852286c5c6a1da12a9b178d57d
#
_cell.length_a   1.000
_cell.length_b   1.000
_cell.length_c   1.000
_cell.angle_alpha   90.00
_cell.angle_beta   90.00
_cell.angle_gamma   90.00
#
_symmetry.space_group_name_H-M   'P 1'
#
loop_
_entity.id
_entity.type
_entity.pdbx_description
1 polymer ?
#
loop_
_entity_poly.entity_id
_entity_poly.type
_entity_poly.pdbx_seq_one_letter_code
_entity_poly.pdbx_strand_id
1 'polypeptide(L)'
;MTSRENNYKTTSFFERHNYFGMGKENVKFFIQNELPMVDVKGKILVDENGLVKQAADGHGGIFEAMREDGILQDMEKRGIQWLFIAGVDNVLAKMVDPILTGLAIKTGCLAAGKSVVKCNPQERVGVFCKKNNKPSVIEYTEITDEMACARDENGELLYGESHILCNLFNIKALEEIAKNKLPYHSAFKKAKYIDKNGVIVVPEVPNAFKFEAFIFDAFERLDNMAIMRVKREEEFAPVKNAEGVDSPETAAKLYMDFIKNKK
;
A
#
# COMPACT_ATOMS: atom_id res chain seq x y z
N MET A 1 -7.37 -3.41 -7.31
CA MET A 1 -6.18 -3.38 -8.19
C MET A 1 -5.51 -4.74 -8.18
N THR A 2 -5.16 -5.27 -9.35
CA THR A 2 -4.45 -6.55 -9.53
C THR A 2 -3.17 -6.30 -10.33
N SER A 3 -2.24 -7.27 -10.36
CA SER A 3 -1.11 -7.24 -11.30
C SER A 3 -1.45 -8.01 -12.58
N ARG A 4 -0.69 -7.83 -13.65
CA ARG A 4 -0.85 -8.65 -14.89
C ARG A 4 -0.73 -10.14 -14.58
N GLU A 5 0.18 -10.51 -13.67
CA GLU A 5 0.43 -11.90 -13.31
C GLU A 5 -0.75 -12.54 -12.56
N ASN A 6 -1.39 -11.81 -11.63
CA ASN A 6 -2.42 -12.38 -10.76
C ASN A 6 -3.86 -12.05 -11.16
N ASN A 7 -4.08 -11.15 -12.16
CA ASN A 7 -5.40 -10.67 -12.52
C ASN A 7 -6.38 -11.81 -12.87
N TYR A 8 -5.98 -12.72 -13.74
CA TYR A 8 -6.85 -13.85 -14.13
C TYR A 8 -7.21 -14.74 -12.94
N LYS A 9 -6.23 -15.08 -12.10
CA LYS A 9 -6.47 -15.92 -10.91
C LYS A 9 -7.41 -15.23 -9.94
N THR A 10 -7.22 -13.93 -9.73
CA THR A 10 -8.03 -13.12 -8.80
C THR A 10 -9.46 -12.97 -9.31
N THR A 11 -9.65 -12.58 -10.57
CA THR A 11 -10.99 -12.42 -11.16
C THR A 11 -11.76 -13.75 -11.15
N SER A 12 -11.11 -14.85 -11.57
CA SER A 12 -11.73 -16.20 -11.53
C SER A 12 -12.05 -16.66 -10.11
N PHE A 13 -11.25 -16.24 -9.10
CA PHE A 13 -11.55 -16.53 -7.70
C PHE A 13 -12.82 -15.82 -7.25
N PHE A 14 -12.98 -14.54 -7.55
CA PHE A 14 -14.21 -13.80 -7.26
C PHE A 14 -15.43 -14.38 -7.95
N GLU A 15 -15.33 -14.75 -9.23
CA GLU A 15 -16.41 -15.38 -9.99
C GLU A 15 -16.86 -16.68 -9.34
N ARG A 16 -15.93 -17.57 -9.00
CA ARG A 16 -16.23 -18.86 -8.35
C ARG A 16 -16.89 -18.71 -6.99
N HIS A 17 -16.65 -17.61 -6.30
CA HIS A 17 -17.26 -17.29 -5.00
C HIS A 17 -18.46 -16.34 -5.13
N ASN A 18 -19.05 -16.23 -6.34
CA ASN A 18 -20.19 -15.34 -6.59
C ASN A 18 -20.00 -13.94 -6.03
N TYR A 19 -18.78 -13.37 -6.26
CA TYR A 19 -18.37 -12.04 -5.76
C TYR A 19 -18.66 -11.82 -4.28
N PHE A 20 -18.64 -12.88 -3.50
CA PHE A 20 -18.92 -12.90 -2.05
C PHE A 20 -20.27 -12.25 -1.69
N GLY A 21 -21.26 -12.37 -2.59
CA GLY A 21 -22.59 -11.78 -2.40
C GLY A 21 -22.71 -10.29 -2.65
N MET A 22 -21.63 -9.62 -3.07
CA MET A 22 -21.67 -8.16 -3.37
C MET A 22 -22.35 -7.81 -4.69
N GLY A 23 -22.52 -8.79 -5.60
CA GLY A 23 -22.96 -8.56 -6.97
C GLY A 23 -21.82 -8.19 -7.91
N LYS A 24 -21.80 -8.79 -9.10
CA LYS A 24 -20.74 -8.58 -10.11
C LYS A 24 -20.62 -7.12 -10.52
N GLU A 25 -21.75 -6.41 -10.63
CA GLU A 25 -21.83 -5.01 -11.03
C GLU A 25 -21.19 -4.03 -10.02
N ASN A 26 -21.00 -4.48 -8.77
CA ASN A 26 -20.40 -3.68 -7.70
C ASN A 26 -18.89 -3.95 -7.53
N VAL A 27 -18.33 -4.90 -8.27
CA VAL A 27 -16.91 -5.27 -8.19
C VAL A 27 -16.23 -4.96 -9.51
N LYS A 28 -15.22 -4.09 -9.47
CA LYS A 28 -14.41 -3.73 -10.64
C LYS A 28 -12.97 -4.14 -10.40
N PHE A 29 -12.35 -4.69 -11.43
CA PHE A 29 -10.93 -5.01 -11.45
C PHE A 29 -10.22 -4.06 -12.41
N PHE A 30 -9.06 -3.60 -12.02
CA PHE A 30 -8.15 -2.85 -12.87
C PHE A 30 -6.71 -3.29 -12.59
N ILE A 31 -5.83 -3.10 -13.58
CA ILE A 31 -4.49 -3.67 -13.53
C ILE A 31 -3.48 -2.58 -13.15
N GLN A 32 -2.60 -2.91 -12.22
CA GLN A 32 -1.47 -2.08 -11.83
C GLN A 32 -0.50 -1.92 -13.00
N ASN A 33 0.03 -0.72 -13.17
CA ASN A 33 1.05 -0.42 -14.15
C ASN A 33 2.39 -1.09 -13.79
N GLU A 34 3.25 -1.23 -14.79
CA GLU A 34 4.57 -1.81 -14.68
C GLU A 34 5.61 -0.84 -15.24
N LEU A 35 6.82 -0.88 -14.67
CA LEU A 35 7.96 -0.07 -15.11
C LEU A 35 9.12 -0.97 -15.53
N PRO A 36 9.92 -0.56 -16.54
CA PRO A 36 11.13 -1.26 -16.91
C PRO A 36 12.11 -1.38 -15.75
N MET A 37 12.73 -2.54 -15.59
CA MET A 37 13.88 -2.71 -14.71
C MET A 37 15.16 -2.36 -15.45
N VAL A 38 16.10 -1.74 -14.74
CA VAL A 38 17.39 -1.34 -15.31
C VAL A 38 18.55 -1.94 -14.51
N ASP A 39 19.67 -2.21 -15.18
CA ASP A 39 20.90 -2.63 -14.54
C ASP A 39 21.59 -1.46 -13.81
N VAL A 40 22.74 -1.73 -13.19
CA VAL A 40 23.56 -0.73 -12.46
C VAL A 40 24.10 0.41 -13.35
N LYS A 41 24.02 0.26 -14.67
CA LYS A 41 24.44 1.28 -15.66
C LYS A 41 23.24 2.02 -16.25
N GLY A 42 22.01 1.75 -15.76
CA GLY A 42 20.78 2.32 -16.29
C GLY A 42 20.29 1.68 -17.60
N LYS A 43 20.86 0.53 -18.02
CA LYS A 43 20.41 -0.17 -19.21
C LYS A 43 19.18 -1.03 -18.89
N ILE A 44 18.13 -0.94 -19.73
CA ILE A 44 16.93 -1.75 -19.64
C ILE A 44 17.28 -3.24 -19.75
N LEU A 45 16.74 -4.05 -18.83
CA LEU A 45 16.84 -5.49 -18.87
C LEU A 45 15.82 -6.11 -19.83
N VAL A 46 16.17 -7.26 -20.39
CA VAL A 46 15.30 -8.06 -21.29
C VAL A 46 15.01 -9.40 -20.61
N ASP A 47 13.78 -9.85 -20.67
CA ASP A 47 13.34 -11.12 -20.11
C ASP A 47 13.67 -12.31 -21.05
N GLU A 48 13.34 -13.52 -20.64
CA GLU A 48 13.57 -14.76 -21.39
C GLU A 48 12.80 -14.86 -22.71
N ASN A 49 11.82 -14.00 -22.95
CA ASN A 49 11.03 -13.94 -24.18
C ASN A 49 11.52 -12.84 -25.14
N GLY A 50 12.62 -12.16 -24.79
CA GLY A 50 13.12 -11.04 -25.57
C GLY A 50 12.35 -9.73 -25.38
N LEU A 51 11.48 -9.65 -24.36
CA LEU A 51 10.68 -8.46 -24.04
C LEU A 51 11.37 -7.63 -22.94
N VAL A 52 10.97 -6.36 -22.84
CA VAL A 52 11.42 -5.50 -21.74
C VAL A 52 11.05 -6.13 -20.40
N LYS A 53 12.05 -6.37 -19.54
CA LYS A 53 11.80 -6.84 -18.18
C LYS A 53 11.13 -5.73 -17.38
N GLN A 54 9.91 -6.01 -16.92
CA GLN A 54 9.09 -5.06 -16.16
C GLN A 54 8.85 -5.56 -14.74
N ALA A 55 8.48 -4.64 -13.87
CA ALA A 55 8.02 -4.93 -12.52
C ALA A 55 6.92 -3.94 -12.15
N ALA A 56 6.00 -4.36 -11.29
CA ALA A 56 4.93 -3.52 -10.78
C ALA A 56 5.46 -2.20 -10.19
N ASP A 57 4.78 -1.09 -10.48
CA ASP A 57 5.19 0.29 -10.18
C ASP A 57 4.94 0.72 -8.72
N GLY A 58 4.62 -0.22 -7.83
CA GLY A 58 4.32 0.03 -6.43
C GLY A 58 2.84 0.36 -6.16
N HIS A 59 2.42 0.29 -4.91
CA HIS A 59 1.01 0.51 -4.56
C HIS A 59 0.56 1.98 -4.72
N GLY A 60 1.48 2.93 -4.87
CA GLY A 60 1.16 4.32 -5.21
C GLY A 60 0.71 4.49 -6.67
N GLY A 61 1.02 3.55 -7.56
CA GLY A 61 0.50 3.52 -8.94
C GLY A 61 -1.03 3.39 -9.02
N ILE A 62 -1.71 3.10 -7.90
CA ILE A 62 -3.18 2.99 -7.84
C ILE A 62 -3.90 4.24 -8.35
N PHE A 63 -3.37 5.44 -8.08
CA PHE A 63 -4.01 6.69 -8.50
C PHE A 63 -3.99 6.88 -10.00
N GLU A 64 -2.86 6.57 -10.65
CA GLU A 64 -2.72 6.63 -12.10
C GLU A 64 -3.57 5.54 -12.76
N ALA A 65 -3.49 4.30 -12.28
CA ALA A 65 -4.27 3.18 -12.81
C ALA A 65 -5.79 3.43 -12.72
N MET A 66 -6.29 3.96 -11.59
CA MET A 66 -7.71 4.32 -11.46
C MET A 66 -8.13 5.40 -12.47
N ARG A 67 -7.27 6.37 -12.75
CA ARG A 67 -7.55 7.40 -13.75
C ARG A 67 -7.59 6.81 -15.15
N GLU A 68 -6.58 6.02 -15.52
CA GLU A 68 -6.42 5.45 -16.86
C GLU A 68 -7.53 4.45 -17.22
N ASP A 69 -7.91 3.62 -16.24
CA ASP A 69 -8.99 2.64 -16.40
C ASP A 69 -10.41 3.22 -16.19
N GLY A 70 -10.54 4.55 -16.06
CA GLY A 70 -11.83 5.22 -15.95
C GLY A 70 -12.58 4.98 -14.64
N ILE A 71 -11.88 4.47 -13.61
CA ILE A 71 -12.48 4.20 -12.29
C ILE A 71 -12.88 5.48 -11.57
N LEU A 72 -12.05 6.55 -11.66
CA LEU A 72 -12.38 7.84 -11.06
C LEU A 72 -13.64 8.44 -11.68
N GLN A 73 -13.78 8.39 -13.00
CA GLN A 73 -14.96 8.87 -13.71
C GLN A 73 -16.24 8.07 -13.36
N ASP A 74 -16.11 6.77 -13.16
CA ASP A 74 -17.23 5.93 -12.71
C ASP A 74 -17.65 6.30 -11.27
N MET A 75 -16.70 6.51 -10.38
CA MET A 75 -16.95 6.95 -9.02
C MET A 75 -17.68 8.30 -8.97
N GLU A 76 -17.24 9.27 -9.78
CA GLU A 76 -17.86 10.58 -9.91
C GLU A 76 -19.32 10.45 -10.38
N LYS A 77 -19.56 9.70 -11.48
CA LYS A 77 -20.93 9.45 -12.01
C LYS A 77 -21.85 8.79 -11.01
N ARG A 78 -21.32 7.96 -10.11
CA ARG A 78 -22.06 7.30 -9.03
C ARG A 78 -22.21 8.16 -7.80
N GLY A 79 -21.66 9.37 -7.77
CA GLY A 79 -21.72 10.29 -6.62
C GLY A 79 -20.93 9.80 -5.40
N ILE A 80 -19.90 8.98 -5.61
CA ILE A 80 -19.01 8.50 -4.55
C ILE A 80 -18.18 9.67 -4.06
N GLN A 81 -18.19 9.94 -2.76
CA GLN A 81 -17.47 11.06 -2.15
C GLN A 81 -16.19 10.61 -1.44
N TRP A 82 -16.12 9.38 -0.97
CA TRP A 82 -15.00 8.86 -0.21
C TRP A 82 -14.57 7.49 -0.73
N LEU A 83 -13.28 7.28 -0.80
CA LEU A 83 -12.64 6.01 -1.16
C LEU A 83 -11.76 5.53 -0.01
N PHE A 84 -11.97 4.29 0.44
CA PHE A 84 -11.08 3.62 1.38
C PHE A 84 -10.12 2.71 0.62
N ILE A 85 -8.83 2.88 0.83
CA ILE A 85 -7.76 2.09 0.23
C ILE A 85 -7.04 1.33 1.33
N ALA A 86 -7.02 0.00 1.22
CA ALA A 86 -6.36 -0.87 2.19
C ALA A 86 -5.52 -1.95 1.49
N GLY A 87 -4.50 -2.45 2.20
CA GLY A 87 -3.76 -3.64 1.80
C GLY A 87 -4.61 -4.90 1.97
N VAL A 88 -4.57 -5.79 0.98
CA VAL A 88 -5.28 -7.08 1.00
C VAL A 88 -4.67 -8.06 2.01
N ASP A 89 -3.45 -7.79 2.44
CA ASP A 89 -2.69 -8.59 3.40
C ASP A 89 -3.20 -8.47 4.84
N ASN A 90 -3.93 -7.42 5.19
CA ASN A 90 -4.45 -7.22 6.55
C ASN A 90 -5.87 -7.81 6.69
N VAL A 91 -5.99 -8.99 7.31
CA VAL A 91 -7.27 -9.70 7.47
C VAL A 91 -8.25 -9.05 8.45
N LEU A 92 -7.80 -8.11 9.29
CA LEU A 92 -8.64 -7.33 10.21
C LEU A 92 -8.98 -5.92 9.71
N ALA A 93 -8.65 -5.58 8.45
CA ALA A 93 -8.95 -4.27 7.91
C ALA A 93 -10.46 -3.99 7.91
N LYS A 94 -10.90 -2.98 8.65
CA LYS A 94 -12.28 -2.48 8.61
C LYS A 94 -12.41 -1.46 7.49
N MET A 95 -12.93 -1.89 6.34
CA MET A 95 -13.01 -1.08 5.13
C MET A 95 -14.03 0.05 5.22
N VAL A 96 -15.17 -0.16 5.85
CA VAL A 96 -16.21 0.86 6.02
C VAL A 96 -16.24 1.26 7.50
N ASP A 97 -15.63 2.41 7.80
CA ASP A 97 -15.54 2.92 9.16
C ASP A 97 -16.17 4.32 9.25
N PRO A 98 -17.38 4.43 9.80
CA PRO A 98 -18.06 5.72 9.92
C PRO A 98 -17.35 6.67 10.88
N ILE A 99 -16.57 6.17 11.84
CA ILE A 99 -15.81 7.00 12.78
C ILE A 99 -14.65 7.67 12.04
N LEU A 100 -13.91 6.92 11.22
CA LEU A 100 -12.82 7.47 10.40
C LEU A 100 -13.34 8.54 9.43
N THR A 101 -14.46 8.24 8.76
CA THR A 101 -15.10 9.20 7.84
C THR A 101 -15.59 10.44 8.57
N GLY A 102 -16.26 10.26 9.72
CA GLY A 102 -16.71 11.34 10.57
C GLY A 102 -15.56 12.21 11.10
N LEU A 103 -14.42 11.59 11.44
CA LEU A 103 -13.22 12.31 11.85
C LEU A 103 -12.68 13.20 10.72
N ALA A 104 -12.55 12.65 9.50
CA ALA A 104 -12.11 13.42 8.33
C ALA A 104 -13.04 14.61 8.05
N ILE A 105 -14.34 14.40 8.07
CA ILE A 105 -15.35 15.47 7.85
C ILE A 105 -15.25 16.52 8.95
N LYS A 106 -15.23 16.11 10.23
CA LYS A 106 -15.19 17.01 11.37
C LYS A 106 -13.95 17.88 11.41
N THR A 107 -12.80 17.33 10.97
CA THR A 107 -11.51 18.05 10.94
C THR A 107 -11.30 18.84 9.64
N GLY A 108 -12.21 18.71 8.66
CA GLY A 108 -12.06 19.33 7.34
C GLY A 108 -10.92 18.72 6.49
N CYS A 109 -10.43 17.53 6.87
CA CYS A 109 -9.37 16.87 6.14
C CYS A 109 -9.90 16.11 4.92
N LEU A 110 -9.23 16.23 3.78
CA LEU A 110 -9.57 15.49 2.56
C LEU A 110 -9.00 14.06 2.55
N ALA A 111 -8.21 13.71 3.56
CA ALA A 111 -7.76 12.34 3.78
C ALA A 111 -7.69 12.01 5.28
N ALA A 112 -7.79 10.73 5.58
CA ALA A 112 -7.57 10.19 6.91
C ALA A 112 -6.86 8.84 6.81
N GLY A 113 -6.11 8.47 7.85
CA GLY A 113 -5.44 7.18 7.94
C GLY A 113 -5.66 6.54 9.30
N LYS A 114 -5.58 5.21 9.34
CA LYS A 114 -5.53 4.47 10.60
C LYS A 114 -4.08 4.19 10.96
N SER A 115 -3.78 4.28 12.25
CA SER A 115 -2.48 3.92 12.81
C SER A 115 -2.64 2.94 13.96
N VAL A 116 -1.60 2.16 14.19
CA VAL A 116 -1.41 1.38 15.42
C VAL A 116 -0.09 1.77 16.07
N VAL A 117 -0.01 1.66 17.38
CA VAL A 117 1.23 1.94 18.09
C VAL A 117 2.29 0.89 17.73
N LYS A 118 3.53 1.33 17.43
CA LYS A 118 4.67 0.42 17.24
C LYS A 118 4.86 -0.48 18.45
N CYS A 119 5.10 -1.77 18.21
CA CYS A 119 5.41 -2.72 19.27
C CYS A 119 6.77 -2.47 19.92
N ASN A 120 7.73 -1.97 19.14
CA ASN A 120 9.10 -1.64 19.59
C ASN A 120 9.75 -0.69 18.57
N PRO A 121 10.86 -0.02 18.95
CA PRO A 121 11.56 0.91 18.07
C PRO A 121 12.02 0.31 16.72
N GLN A 122 12.37 -0.98 16.69
CA GLN A 122 12.91 -1.67 15.52
C GLN A 122 11.84 -2.35 14.65
N GLU A 123 10.54 -2.18 14.97
CA GLU A 123 9.46 -2.73 14.15
C GLU A 123 9.56 -2.18 12.71
N ARG A 124 9.58 -3.08 11.72
CA ARG A 124 9.73 -2.76 10.29
C ARG A 124 8.40 -2.33 9.68
N VAL A 125 8.01 -1.11 9.98
CA VAL A 125 6.78 -0.48 9.49
C VAL A 125 7.02 1.01 9.23
N GLY A 126 6.42 1.57 8.19
CA GLY A 126 6.43 3.01 7.97
C GLY A 126 5.66 3.73 9.07
N VAL A 127 6.08 4.93 9.44
CA VAL A 127 5.48 5.70 10.53
C VAL A 127 4.99 7.06 10.04
N PHE A 128 3.80 7.44 10.48
CA PHE A 128 3.26 8.77 10.20
C PHE A 128 4.13 9.85 10.83
N CYS A 129 4.37 10.91 10.07
CA CYS A 129 5.09 12.09 10.51
C CYS A 129 4.61 13.34 9.78
N LYS A 130 5.21 14.49 10.11
CA LYS A 130 5.13 15.70 9.30
C LYS A 130 6.50 16.01 8.72
N LYS A 131 6.54 16.22 7.40
CA LYS A 131 7.72 16.68 6.67
C LYS A 131 7.38 18.03 6.04
N ASN A 132 8.13 19.08 6.38
CA ASN A 132 7.85 20.45 5.93
C ASN A 132 6.38 20.88 6.17
N ASN A 133 5.83 20.58 7.33
CA ASN A 133 4.44 20.81 7.71
C ASN A 133 3.38 20.05 6.91
N LYS A 134 3.77 19.15 6.01
CA LYS A 134 2.86 18.27 5.26
C LYS A 134 2.79 16.89 5.90
N PRO A 135 1.64 16.20 5.86
CA PRO A 135 1.57 14.81 6.29
C PRO A 135 2.49 13.95 5.41
N SER A 136 3.18 13.02 6.03
CA SER A 136 4.12 12.11 5.36
C SER A 136 4.23 10.80 6.14
N VAL A 137 4.94 9.84 5.56
CA VAL A 137 5.35 8.60 6.22
C VAL A 137 6.85 8.43 6.01
N ILE A 138 7.58 8.10 7.06
CA ILE A 138 8.98 7.68 6.97
C ILE A 138 9.00 6.16 6.94
N GLU A 139 9.60 5.59 5.91
CA GLU A 139 9.80 4.15 5.80
C GLU A 139 10.83 3.65 6.84
N TYR A 140 10.65 2.40 7.28
CA TYR A 140 11.56 1.78 8.25
C TYR A 140 13.01 1.67 7.74
N THR A 141 13.23 1.79 6.45
CA THR A 141 14.57 1.81 5.82
C THR A 141 15.21 3.18 5.82
N GLU A 142 14.45 4.23 6.10
CA GLU A 142 14.88 5.63 6.09
C GLU A 142 14.98 6.24 7.50
N ILE A 143 14.27 5.66 8.47
CA ILE A 143 14.31 6.12 9.87
C ILE A 143 15.64 5.74 10.50
N THR A 144 16.34 6.69 11.13
CA THR A 144 17.58 6.42 11.86
C THR A 144 17.28 5.77 13.21
N ASP A 145 18.27 5.05 13.78
CA ASP A 145 18.14 4.44 15.11
C ASP A 145 17.83 5.49 16.20
N GLU A 146 18.41 6.68 16.10
CA GLU A 146 18.13 7.80 17.00
C GLU A 146 16.65 8.20 16.91
N MET A 147 16.13 8.42 15.71
CA MET A 147 14.71 8.74 15.51
C MET A 147 13.80 7.61 15.98
N ALA A 148 14.16 6.36 15.65
CA ALA A 148 13.35 5.19 16.02
C ALA A 148 13.19 5.04 17.54
N CYS A 149 14.23 5.42 18.32
CA CYS A 149 14.24 5.35 19.77
C CYS A 149 13.78 6.63 20.48
N ALA A 150 13.59 7.73 19.73
CA ALA A 150 13.19 9.03 20.30
C ALA A 150 11.82 8.92 21.00
N ARG A 151 11.71 9.56 22.17
CA ARG A 151 10.49 9.55 22.98
C ARG A 151 10.03 10.96 23.28
N ASP A 152 8.72 11.10 23.45
CA ASP A 152 8.10 12.34 23.92
C ASP A 152 8.19 12.49 25.44
N GLU A 153 7.63 13.56 25.98
CA GLU A 153 7.58 13.85 27.43
C GLU A 153 6.81 12.81 28.25
N ASN A 154 5.94 12.02 27.63
CA ASN A 154 5.16 10.95 28.25
C ASN A 154 5.88 9.60 28.19
N GLY A 155 7.06 9.54 27.53
CA GLY A 155 7.82 8.32 27.32
C GLY A 155 7.32 7.44 26.17
N GLU A 156 6.34 7.90 25.37
CA GLU A 156 5.89 7.23 24.16
C GLU A 156 6.90 7.44 23.01
N LEU A 157 6.96 6.53 22.06
CA LEU A 157 7.80 6.72 20.88
C LEU A 157 7.31 7.92 20.07
N LEU A 158 8.20 8.87 19.79
CA LEU A 158 7.88 10.06 19.00
C LEU A 158 7.43 9.70 17.58
N TYR A 159 8.05 8.66 16.99
CA TYR A 159 7.68 8.05 15.70
C TYR A 159 6.99 6.71 15.95
N GLY A 160 5.92 6.72 16.76
CA GLY A 160 5.22 5.52 17.22
C GLY A 160 3.96 5.17 16.43
N GLU A 161 3.44 6.07 15.57
CA GLU A 161 2.21 5.85 14.80
C GLU A 161 2.49 5.07 13.51
N SER A 162 2.35 3.74 13.57
CA SER A 162 2.56 2.87 12.40
C SER A 162 1.49 3.08 11.34
N HIS A 163 1.91 3.28 10.08
CA HIS A 163 1.04 3.28 8.92
C HIS A 163 0.68 1.84 8.52
N ILE A 164 -0.59 1.46 8.62
CA ILE A 164 -1.08 0.10 8.37
C ILE A 164 -1.80 -0.06 7.02
N LEU A 165 -1.53 0.84 6.07
CA LEU A 165 -2.16 0.89 4.74
C LEU A 165 -3.70 0.83 4.81
N CYS A 166 -4.29 1.62 5.70
CA CYS A 166 -5.72 1.83 5.83
C CYS A 166 -6.00 3.32 5.71
N ASN A 167 -6.29 3.77 4.49
CA ASN A 167 -6.39 5.19 4.14
C ASN A 167 -7.76 5.52 3.54
N LEU A 168 -8.30 6.64 3.95
CA LEU A 168 -9.54 7.21 3.42
C LEU A 168 -9.21 8.49 2.65
N PHE A 169 -9.70 8.63 1.44
CA PHE A 169 -9.52 9.81 0.61
C PHE A 169 -10.87 10.36 0.15
N ASN A 170 -11.05 11.67 0.20
CA ASN A 170 -12.14 12.32 -0.50
C ASN A 170 -11.85 12.30 -2.00
N ILE A 171 -12.89 12.17 -2.84
CA ILE A 171 -12.75 12.14 -4.30
C ILE A 171 -11.98 13.36 -4.85
N LYS A 172 -12.19 14.54 -4.29
CA LYS A 172 -11.46 15.76 -4.68
C LYS A 172 -9.95 15.66 -4.44
N ALA A 173 -9.53 15.00 -3.36
CA ALA A 173 -8.11 14.74 -3.11
C ALA A 173 -7.55 13.76 -4.13
N LEU A 174 -8.31 12.70 -4.48
CA LEU A 174 -7.90 11.72 -5.49
C LEU A 174 -7.72 12.36 -6.86
N GLU A 175 -8.63 13.21 -7.28
CA GLU A 175 -8.55 13.95 -8.55
C GLU A 175 -7.28 14.81 -8.60
N GLU A 176 -6.94 15.51 -7.51
CA GLU A 176 -5.74 16.33 -7.43
C GLU A 176 -4.46 15.48 -7.43
N ILE A 177 -4.43 14.41 -6.65
CA ILE A 177 -3.31 13.48 -6.58
C ILE A 177 -3.06 12.81 -7.94
N ALA A 178 -4.13 12.40 -8.63
CA ALA A 178 -4.03 11.69 -9.91
C ALA A 178 -3.61 12.56 -11.11
N LYS A 179 -3.57 13.90 -10.97
CA LYS A 179 -3.10 14.80 -12.05
C LYS A 179 -1.64 14.59 -12.40
N ASN A 180 -0.82 14.23 -11.43
CA ASN A 180 0.62 14.06 -11.60
C ASN A 180 1.07 12.74 -10.99
N LYS A 181 2.08 12.11 -11.60
CA LYS A 181 2.70 10.91 -11.06
C LYS A 181 3.32 11.18 -9.70
N LEU A 182 3.23 10.20 -8.80
CA LEU A 182 3.99 10.20 -7.56
C LEU A 182 5.48 9.98 -7.84
N PRO A 183 6.37 10.39 -6.93
CA PRO A 183 7.79 10.10 -7.08
C PRO A 183 8.04 8.59 -7.07
N TYR A 184 9.09 8.17 -7.75
CA TYR A 184 9.54 6.78 -7.72
C TYR A 184 10.71 6.61 -6.77
N HIS A 185 10.61 5.58 -5.93
CA HIS A 185 11.69 5.07 -5.10
C HIS A 185 12.36 3.92 -5.81
N SER A 186 13.68 3.83 -5.73
CA SER A 186 14.44 2.75 -6.34
C SER A 186 14.76 1.66 -5.32
N ALA A 187 14.52 0.41 -5.69
CA ALA A 187 14.90 -0.76 -4.89
C ALA A 187 15.84 -1.66 -5.69
N PHE A 188 17.01 -1.96 -5.11
CA PHE A 188 18.01 -2.83 -5.74
C PHE A 188 17.68 -4.29 -5.46
N LYS A 189 17.34 -5.05 -6.50
CA LYS A 189 16.79 -6.41 -6.42
C LYS A 189 17.49 -7.37 -7.36
N LYS A 190 17.32 -8.67 -7.10
CA LYS A 190 17.70 -9.73 -8.05
C LYS A 190 16.69 -9.78 -9.19
N ALA A 191 17.15 -9.68 -10.41
CA ALA A 191 16.31 -9.83 -11.60
C ALA A 191 16.98 -10.78 -12.60
N LYS A 192 16.31 -11.87 -12.93
CA LYS A 192 16.66 -12.77 -14.03
C LYS A 192 16.48 -12.03 -15.35
N TYR A 193 17.47 -12.16 -16.26
CA TYR A 193 17.44 -11.46 -17.55
C TYR A 193 18.16 -12.29 -18.63
N ILE A 194 17.99 -11.90 -19.90
CA ILE A 194 18.80 -12.42 -21.02
C ILE A 194 19.96 -11.45 -21.30
N ASP A 195 21.17 -11.98 -21.43
CA ASP A 195 22.35 -11.23 -21.83
C ASP A 195 22.37 -10.96 -23.36
N LYS A 196 23.37 -10.20 -23.81
CA LYS A 196 23.57 -9.88 -25.24
C LYS A 196 23.82 -11.10 -26.15
N ASN A 197 24.12 -12.25 -25.58
CA ASN A 197 24.41 -13.52 -26.31
C ASN A 197 23.17 -14.42 -26.31
N GLY A 198 22.04 -13.97 -25.72
CA GLY A 198 20.82 -14.78 -25.61
C GLY A 198 20.84 -15.78 -24.45
N VAL A 199 21.81 -15.65 -23.52
CA VAL A 199 21.94 -16.56 -22.39
C VAL A 199 21.13 -16.03 -21.20
N ILE A 200 20.33 -16.91 -20.57
CA ILE A 200 19.58 -16.59 -19.35
C ILE A 200 20.56 -16.48 -18.19
N VAL A 201 20.58 -15.31 -17.56
CA VAL A 201 21.36 -15.03 -16.35
C VAL A 201 20.45 -15.01 -15.14
N VAL A 202 20.72 -15.88 -14.15
CA VAL A 202 20.05 -15.90 -12.85
C VAL A 202 21.05 -15.37 -11.81
N PRO A 203 20.89 -14.13 -11.33
CA PRO A 203 21.87 -13.51 -10.44
C PRO A 203 21.77 -14.08 -9.02
N GLU A 204 22.92 -14.30 -8.38
CA GLU A 204 22.98 -14.68 -6.95
C GLU A 204 22.87 -13.49 -6.00
N VAL A 205 23.20 -12.29 -6.49
CA VAL A 205 23.14 -11.02 -5.76
C VAL A 205 22.24 -10.03 -6.49
N PRO A 206 21.75 -8.95 -5.83
CA PRO A 206 21.02 -7.87 -6.50
C PRO A 206 21.82 -7.32 -7.70
N ASN A 207 21.15 -7.09 -8.81
CA ASN A 207 21.75 -6.69 -10.09
C ASN A 207 20.93 -5.66 -10.86
N ALA A 208 19.74 -5.32 -10.38
CA ALA A 208 18.84 -4.43 -11.10
C ALA A 208 18.07 -3.51 -10.15
N PHE A 209 17.74 -2.33 -10.66
CA PHE A 209 16.82 -1.40 -9.99
C PHE A 209 15.39 -1.63 -10.46
N LYS A 210 14.49 -1.77 -9.48
CA LYS A 210 13.05 -1.68 -9.60
C LYS A 210 12.62 -0.30 -9.11
N PHE A 211 11.60 0.28 -9.74
CA PHE A 211 11.03 1.57 -9.36
C PHE A 211 9.61 1.39 -8.85
N GLU A 212 9.30 2.00 -7.70
CA GLU A 212 8.01 1.87 -7.03
C GLU A 212 7.55 3.24 -6.51
N ALA A 213 6.30 3.58 -6.75
CA ALA A 213 5.63 4.70 -6.07
C ALA A 213 4.89 4.17 -4.84
N PHE A 214 4.87 4.95 -3.76
CA PHE A 214 4.15 4.57 -2.56
C PHE A 214 2.92 5.46 -2.35
N ILE A 215 1.84 4.87 -1.84
CA ILE A 215 0.57 5.59 -1.61
C ILE A 215 0.74 6.77 -0.66
N PHE A 216 1.65 6.66 0.29
CA PHE A 216 1.89 7.71 1.28
C PHE A 216 2.64 8.93 0.71
N ASP A 217 3.31 8.83 -0.45
CA ASP A 217 3.86 10.00 -1.13
C ASP A 217 2.76 10.97 -1.57
N ALA A 218 1.52 10.47 -1.72
CA ALA A 218 0.35 11.29 -1.97
C ALA A 218 0.00 12.21 -0.80
N PHE A 219 0.36 11.84 0.43
CA PHE A 219 0.03 12.64 1.62
C PHE A 219 0.74 14.00 1.60
N GLU A 220 1.95 14.09 1.06
CA GLU A 220 2.70 15.35 0.93
C GLU A 220 2.03 16.36 -0.01
N ARG A 221 1.05 15.92 -0.83
CA ARG A 221 0.23 16.79 -1.67
C ARG A 221 -0.97 17.39 -0.95
N LEU A 222 -1.25 16.93 0.26
CA LEU A 222 -2.34 17.41 1.11
C LEU A 222 -1.85 18.48 2.08
N ASP A 223 -2.73 19.38 2.50
CA ASP A 223 -2.40 20.35 3.53
C ASP A 223 -2.38 19.72 4.92
N ASN A 224 -3.30 18.78 5.14
CA ASN A 224 -3.43 18.05 6.39
C ASN A 224 -4.05 16.67 6.14
N MET A 225 -3.96 15.81 7.16
CA MET A 225 -4.55 14.48 7.18
C MET A 225 -4.95 14.14 8.61
N ALA A 226 -6.13 13.55 8.78
CA ALA A 226 -6.57 13.06 10.08
C ALA A 226 -5.99 11.67 10.34
N ILE A 227 -5.42 11.43 11.52
CA ILE A 227 -4.92 10.11 11.91
C ILE A 227 -5.77 9.59 13.06
N MET A 228 -6.28 8.37 12.90
CA MET A 228 -7.05 7.67 13.90
C MET A 228 -6.25 6.47 14.42
N ARG A 229 -5.74 6.60 15.65
CA ARG A 229 -5.11 5.47 16.35
C ARG A 229 -6.18 4.43 16.68
N VAL A 230 -5.93 3.19 16.29
CA VAL A 230 -6.79 2.03 16.56
C VAL A 230 -6.04 0.98 17.36
N LYS A 231 -6.77 0.04 17.95
CA LYS A 231 -6.14 -1.07 18.66
C LYS A 231 -5.62 -2.09 17.66
N ARG A 232 -4.35 -2.46 17.82
CA ARG A 232 -3.67 -3.42 16.94
C ARG A 232 -4.41 -4.73 16.84
N GLU A 233 -4.84 -5.28 17.96
CA GLU A 233 -5.57 -6.55 18.07
C GLU A 233 -6.96 -6.53 17.41
N GLU A 234 -7.51 -5.34 17.13
CA GLU A 234 -8.82 -5.19 16.50
C GLU A 234 -8.75 -4.89 15.00
N GLU A 235 -7.60 -4.36 14.50
CA GLU A 235 -7.53 -3.86 13.13
C GLU A 235 -6.24 -4.18 12.38
N PHE A 236 -5.31 -4.94 12.98
CA PHE A 236 -4.04 -5.26 12.31
C PHE A 236 -3.60 -6.70 12.50
N ALA A 237 -3.76 -7.52 11.47
CA ALA A 237 -3.29 -8.91 11.40
C ALA A 237 -2.77 -9.20 9.98
N PRO A 238 -1.54 -8.75 9.67
CA PRO A 238 -0.99 -8.84 8.32
C PRO A 238 -0.50 -10.24 7.96
N VAL A 239 -0.54 -10.56 6.66
CA VAL A 239 0.08 -11.76 6.07
C VAL A 239 1.17 -11.31 5.10
N LYS A 240 2.43 -11.39 5.53
CA LYS A 240 3.61 -10.96 4.75
C LYS A 240 4.58 -12.10 4.45
N ASN A 241 4.57 -13.14 5.28
CA ASN A 241 5.48 -14.27 5.19
C ASN A 241 4.69 -15.58 5.02
N ALA A 242 5.32 -16.59 4.44
CA ALA A 242 4.72 -17.91 4.33
C ALA A 242 4.60 -18.60 5.70
N GLU A 243 5.57 -18.37 6.59
CA GLU A 243 5.68 -18.98 7.92
C GLU A 243 6.22 -17.98 8.95
N GLY A 244 6.05 -18.26 10.23
CA GLY A 244 6.55 -17.44 11.34
C GLY A 244 5.72 -16.19 11.60
N VAL A 245 6.37 -15.07 11.87
CA VAL A 245 5.70 -13.78 12.14
C VAL A 245 5.01 -13.26 10.88
N ASP A 246 3.82 -12.67 11.05
CA ASP A 246 2.99 -12.16 9.94
C ASP A 246 2.72 -13.22 8.87
N SER A 247 2.41 -14.44 9.29
CA SER A 247 2.07 -15.57 8.43
C SER A 247 0.55 -15.82 8.40
N PRO A 248 0.05 -16.66 7.47
CA PRO A 248 -1.35 -17.06 7.49
C PRO A 248 -1.80 -17.66 8.82
N GLU A 249 -0.92 -18.43 9.50
CA GLU A 249 -1.22 -19.04 10.79
C GLU A 249 -1.38 -17.97 11.89
N THR A 250 -0.44 -17.02 11.99
CA THR A 250 -0.51 -15.94 12.99
C THR A 250 -1.70 -15.02 12.74
N ALA A 251 -1.99 -14.70 11.48
CA ALA A 251 -3.14 -13.89 11.13
C ALA A 251 -4.47 -14.58 11.44
N ALA A 252 -4.58 -15.88 11.14
CA ALA A 252 -5.76 -16.68 11.51
C ALA A 252 -5.99 -16.71 13.03
N LYS A 253 -4.91 -16.86 13.82
CA LYS A 253 -5.00 -16.80 15.29
C LYS A 253 -5.52 -15.44 15.76
N LEU A 254 -4.92 -14.34 15.29
CA LEU A 254 -5.35 -12.98 15.65
C LEU A 254 -6.82 -12.74 15.27
N TYR A 255 -7.26 -13.20 14.11
CA TYR A 255 -8.65 -13.11 13.68
C TYR A 255 -9.60 -13.90 14.61
N MET A 256 -9.24 -15.12 14.98
CA MET A 256 -10.04 -15.95 15.89
C MET A 256 -10.12 -15.34 17.29
N ASP A 257 -9.03 -14.77 17.79
CA ASP A 257 -9.00 -14.10 19.09
C ASP A 257 -9.88 -12.83 19.06
N PHE A 258 -9.83 -12.06 17.98
CA PHE A 258 -10.73 -10.91 17.78
C PHE A 258 -12.22 -11.31 17.80
N ILE A 259 -12.59 -12.40 17.11
CA ILE A 259 -13.99 -12.87 17.09
C ILE A 259 -14.45 -13.35 18.47
N LYS A 260 -13.58 -14.01 19.24
CA LYS A 260 -13.93 -14.46 20.61
C LYS A 260 -14.15 -13.28 21.57
N ASN A 261 -13.33 -12.23 21.45
CA ASN A 261 -13.40 -11.05 22.32
C ASN A 261 -14.55 -10.10 21.97
N LYS A 262 -15.20 -10.28 20.81
CA LYS A 262 -16.43 -9.52 20.42
C LYS A 262 -17.72 -10.08 21.02
N LYS A 263 -17.70 -11.27 21.60
CA LYS A 263 -18.84 -11.88 22.29
C LYS A 263 -18.88 -11.45 23.75
#